data_c940b496779d32e7f80c2ad7cbfe5517
#
_entry.id   c940b496779d32e7f80c2ad7cbfe5517
#
_cell.length_a   1.000
_cell.length_b   1.000
_cell.length_c   1.000
_cell.angle_alpha   90.00
_cell.angle_beta   90.00
_cell.angle_gamma   90.00
#
_symmetry.space_group_name_H-M   'P 1'
#
loop_
_entity.id
_entity.type
_entity.pdbx_description
1 polymer ?
#
loop_
_entity_poly.entity_id
_entity_poly.type
_entity_poly.pdbx_seq_one_letter_code
_entity_poly.pdbx_strand_id
1 'polypeptide(L)'
;MNSKIPLILLGAVAISASSFAETLIYDGSAKGSFYDGAYWGGTKPSETSDIVFDAKAKTTAYDLDAKNGVTVNSITDNSITDRTQEDPWGMNIKINIGESTFTILKDLTLASNHNYAPFAFATGSDGVGEVVVKGNIISKNASDGSEGESLFGDGKILKSLTVGGNIEMQGSRLRFHTLNVKVDGVFNYTGGTLNLCYGSANAQNLSFSFGGLEGTNREIKIGGNPDSKHMLENSTITMTFTNSGTSKFNGKLSYESANSVGVNTYNLVMNGTSTGVQYYEDTGTTFSFDDVTVKSGKLNFYSTIGKSVISLEGGTLSPATVTGEIAILKAEAINWSNGKISFDLVQDNSASDKILLGYALSKTSFSVSGGTREIELIADPYEIAAWIDESGDGKLTYTLIEYGSTDFKNGDIVFSQIDGINIDYDFGDTALTVTLSKVPEPATIAAIFGACALAMAAFRRRRK
;
A
#
# COMPACT_ATOMS: atom_id res chain seq x y z
N MET A 1 -63.97 -46.85 24.55
CA MET A 1 -62.99 -46.94 23.47
C MET A 1 -62.87 -45.55 22.83
N ASN A 2 -61.90 -44.72 23.25
CA ASN A 2 -61.62 -43.39 22.68
C ASN A 2 -60.37 -43.49 21.83
N SER A 3 -60.54 -43.49 20.52
CA SER A 3 -59.48 -43.41 19.53
C SER A 3 -59.01 -41.94 19.41
N LYS A 4 -57.75 -41.65 19.84
CA LYS A 4 -57.09 -40.38 19.57
C LYS A 4 -56.33 -40.51 18.23
N ILE A 5 -56.72 -39.73 17.28
CA ILE A 5 -56.00 -39.54 16.02
C ILE A 5 -54.86 -38.54 16.27
N PRO A 6 -53.61 -38.85 15.96
CA PRO A 6 -52.52 -37.86 16.09
C PRO A 6 -52.58 -36.90 14.88
N LEU A 7 -52.64 -35.64 15.22
CA LEU A 7 -52.51 -34.53 14.25
C LEU A 7 -51.03 -34.45 13.79
N ILE A 8 -50.77 -34.86 12.55
CA ILE A 8 -49.47 -34.71 11.90
C ILE A 8 -49.37 -33.24 11.43
N LEU A 9 -48.56 -32.47 12.14
CA LEU A 9 -48.21 -31.09 11.72
C LEU A 9 -47.23 -31.18 10.55
N LEU A 10 -47.68 -31.03 9.32
CA LEU A 10 -46.80 -30.82 8.15
C LEU A 10 -46.15 -29.41 8.30
N GLY A 11 -44.90 -29.41 8.76
CA GLY A 11 -44.07 -28.23 8.68
C GLY A 11 -43.78 -27.89 7.23
N ALA A 12 -44.31 -26.73 6.75
CA ALA A 12 -43.93 -26.19 5.46
C ALA A 12 -42.46 -25.75 5.54
N VAL A 13 -41.56 -26.53 4.93
CA VAL A 13 -40.19 -26.07 4.66
C VAL A 13 -40.30 -24.99 3.60
N ALA A 14 -40.18 -23.74 3.99
CA ALA A 14 -39.96 -22.65 3.07
C ALA A 14 -38.60 -22.86 2.40
N ILE A 15 -38.57 -23.46 1.24
CA ILE A 15 -37.42 -23.43 0.35
C ILE A 15 -37.32 -21.99 -0.11
N SER A 16 -36.39 -21.25 0.49
CA SER A 16 -35.97 -19.95 -0.08
C SER A 16 -35.41 -20.26 -1.47
N ALA A 17 -36.18 -19.96 -2.51
CA ALA A 17 -35.67 -19.97 -3.86
C ALA A 17 -34.51 -18.97 -3.88
N SER A 18 -33.27 -19.48 -3.93
CA SER A 18 -32.12 -18.67 -4.27
C SER A 18 -32.41 -18.14 -5.68
N SER A 19 -32.74 -16.85 -5.79
CA SER A 19 -32.87 -16.22 -7.10
C SER A 19 -31.48 -16.29 -7.73
N PHE A 20 -31.33 -17.10 -8.77
CA PHE A 20 -30.14 -17.08 -9.60
C PHE A 20 -30.02 -15.66 -10.19
N ALA A 21 -28.80 -15.12 -10.21
CA ALA A 21 -28.55 -13.85 -10.85
C ALA A 21 -28.93 -13.96 -12.34
N GLU A 22 -29.71 -13.00 -12.82
CA GLU A 22 -30.06 -12.92 -14.24
C GLU A 22 -28.91 -12.23 -14.98
N THR A 23 -28.42 -12.85 -16.05
CA THR A 23 -27.39 -12.22 -16.89
C THR A 23 -28.08 -11.35 -17.93
N LEU A 24 -27.80 -10.05 -17.90
CA LEU A 24 -28.30 -9.06 -18.86
C LEU A 24 -27.14 -8.59 -19.74
N ILE A 25 -27.28 -8.86 -21.06
CA ILE A 25 -26.26 -8.45 -22.04
C ILE A 25 -26.73 -7.14 -22.66
N TYR A 26 -25.82 -6.15 -22.68
CA TYR A 26 -26.08 -4.88 -23.33
C TYR A 26 -26.09 -5.03 -24.84
N ASP A 27 -27.14 -4.58 -25.49
CA ASP A 27 -27.31 -4.75 -26.94
C ASP A 27 -26.59 -3.72 -27.81
N GLY A 28 -26.00 -2.72 -27.19
CA GLY A 28 -25.15 -1.75 -27.86
C GLY A 28 -25.85 -0.76 -28.75
N SER A 29 -27.16 -0.55 -28.64
CA SER A 29 -27.93 0.15 -29.64
C SER A 29 -28.14 1.67 -29.41
N ALA A 30 -27.98 2.21 -28.20
CA ALA A 30 -28.30 3.62 -27.96
C ALA A 30 -27.74 4.22 -26.67
N LYS A 31 -27.83 5.55 -26.55
CA LYS A 31 -27.68 6.32 -25.35
C LYS A 31 -29.00 6.40 -24.60
N GLY A 32 -29.01 6.26 -23.30
CA GLY A 32 -30.24 6.39 -22.52
C GLY A 32 -30.14 5.98 -21.07
N SER A 33 -31.25 5.70 -20.43
CA SER A 33 -31.29 5.32 -19.02
C SER A 33 -30.73 3.93 -18.82
N PHE A 34 -29.85 3.77 -17.81
CA PHE A 34 -29.32 2.46 -17.40
C PHE A 34 -30.44 1.47 -17.06
N TYR A 35 -31.58 1.96 -16.58
CA TYR A 35 -32.77 1.15 -16.24
C TYR A 35 -33.73 0.92 -17.37
N ASP A 36 -33.46 1.34 -18.61
CA ASP A 36 -34.33 1.05 -19.73
C ASP A 36 -34.14 -0.38 -20.19
N GLY A 37 -35.13 -1.22 -19.95
CA GLY A 37 -35.11 -2.63 -20.33
C GLY A 37 -34.88 -2.88 -21.84
N ALA A 38 -35.13 -1.90 -22.67
CA ALA A 38 -34.92 -2.01 -24.12
C ALA A 38 -33.42 -2.28 -24.46
N TYR A 39 -32.50 -1.82 -23.62
CA TYR A 39 -31.06 -2.07 -23.80
C TYR A 39 -30.59 -3.42 -23.26
N TRP A 40 -31.46 -4.15 -22.55
CA TRP A 40 -31.15 -5.35 -21.79
C TRP A 40 -32.08 -6.52 -22.15
N GLY A 41 -32.49 -6.62 -23.43
CA GLY A 41 -33.35 -7.69 -23.90
C GLY A 41 -34.78 -7.64 -23.34
N GLY A 42 -35.25 -6.48 -22.88
CA GLY A 42 -36.58 -6.30 -22.33
C GLY A 42 -36.65 -6.32 -20.78
N THR A 43 -35.58 -6.70 -20.11
CA THR A 43 -35.50 -6.79 -18.64
C THR A 43 -34.77 -5.56 -18.06
N LYS A 44 -35.32 -4.96 -17.01
CA LYS A 44 -34.64 -3.85 -16.34
C LYS A 44 -33.55 -4.38 -15.39
N PRO A 45 -32.35 -3.79 -15.39
CA PRO A 45 -31.32 -4.11 -14.39
C PRO A 45 -31.82 -3.95 -12.96
N SER A 46 -31.41 -4.85 -12.08
CA SER A 46 -31.73 -4.89 -10.67
C SER A 46 -30.50 -5.32 -9.85
N GLU A 47 -30.63 -5.34 -8.53
CA GLU A 47 -29.59 -5.81 -7.61
C GLU A 47 -29.21 -7.29 -7.79
N THR A 48 -30.05 -8.07 -8.47
CA THR A 48 -29.76 -9.48 -8.80
C THR A 48 -29.24 -9.66 -10.22
N SER A 49 -29.05 -8.60 -11.00
CA SER A 49 -28.63 -8.69 -12.40
C SER A 49 -27.10 -8.68 -12.52
N ASP A 50 -26.57 -9.64 -13.29
CA ASP A 50 -25.20 -9.64 -13.80
C ASP A 50 -25.18 -8.90 -15.14
N ILE A 51 -24.49 -7.78 -15.19
CA ILE A 51 -24.42 -6.89 -16.35
C ILE A 51 -23.22 -7.27 -17.20
N VAL A 52 -23.42 -7.49 -18.49
CA VAL A 52 -22.36 -7.82 -19.44
C VAL A 52 -22.36 -6.86 -20.60
N PHE A 53 -21.24 -6.19 -20.81
CA PHE A 53 -20.93 -5.45 -22.02
C PHE A 53 -20.08 -6.35 -22.93
N ASP A 54 -20.71 -6.95 -23.92
CA ASP A 54 -20.10 -7.88 -24.90
C ASP A 54 -20.31 -7.41 -26.34
N ALA A 55 -20.51 -6.12 -26.52
CA ALA A 55 -20.79 -5.57 -27.83
C ALA A 55 -19.53 -5.63 -28.70
N LYS A 56 -19.63 -6.34 -29.85
CA LYS A 56 -18.70 -6.14 -30.96
C LYS A 56 -18.98 -4.75 -31.52
N ALA A 57 -17.99 -3.91 -31.52
CA ALA A 57 -18.08 -2.49 -31.70
C ALA A 57 -18.93 -2.05 -32.86
N LYS A 58 -19.85 -1.18 -32.56
CA LYS A 58 -20.35 -0.15 -33.47
C LYS A 58 -19.75 1.19 -33.01
N THR A 59 -19.46 2.05 -33.96
CA THR A 59 -18.69 3.31 -33.86
C THR A 59 -19.33 4.41 -33.00
N THR A 60 -20.10 4.12 -31.97
CA THR A 60 -20.78 5.13 -31.13
C THR A 60 -20.50 4.96 -29.66
N ALA A 61 -20.18 6.10 -29.00
CA ALA A 61 -20.09 6.17 -27.56
C ALA A 61 -21.42 5.81 -26.88
N TYR A 62 -21.38 4.94 -25.89
CA TYR A 62 -22.54 4.58 -25.06
C TYR A 62 -22.50 5.42 -23.78
N ASP A 63 -23.54 6.23 -23.60
CA ASP A 63 -23.69 7.11 -22.44
C ASP A 63 -24.95 6.66 -21.69
N LEU A 64 -24.75 5.88 -20.64
CA LEU A 64 -25.83 5.31 -19.83
C LEU A 64 -26.10 6.19 -18.63
N ASP A 65 -27.29 6.73 -18.53
CA ASP A 65 -27.72 7.57 -17.41
C ASP A 65 -28.10 6.73 -16.19
N ALA A 66 -27.27 6.81 -15.14
CA ALA A 66 -27.44 6.14 -13.86
C ALA A 66 -27.60 7.13 -12.69
N LYS A 67 -28.00 8.38 -12.96
CA LYS A 67 -28.01 9.50 -12.00
C LYS A 67 -28.95 9.32 -10.80
N ASN A 68 -29.86 8.38 -10.82
CA ASN A 68 -30.79 8.12 -9.71
C ASN A 68 -30.29 7.05 -8.74
N GLY A 69 -29.02 6.66 -8.85
CA GLY A 69 -28.45 5.56 -8.09
C GLY A 69 -28.79 4.21 -8.74
N VAL A 70 -27.83 3.32 -8.79
CA VAL A 70 -27.94 1.99 -9.39
C VAL A 70 -27.32 0.97 -8.47
N THR A 71 -27.98 -0.17 -8.29
CA THR A 71 -27.37 -1.34 -7.66
C THR A 71 -27.54 -2.53 -8.60
N VAL A 72 -26.44 -3.23 -8.87
CA VAL A 72 -26.37 -4.46 -9.68
C VAL A 72 -25.56 -5.53 -8.97
N ASN A 73 -25.71 -6.79 -9.39
CA ASN A 73 -24.98 -7.90 -8.78
C ASN A 73 -23.51 -7.88 -9.18
N SER A 74 -23.21 -7.87 -10.48
CA SER A 74 -21.84 -7.77 -11.01
C SER A 74 -21.82 -6.99 -12.33
N ILE A 75 -20.62 -6.57 -12.74
CA ILE A 75 -20.38 -6.02 -14.09
C ILE A 75 -19.19 -6.72 -14.72
N THR A 76 -19.34 -7.10 -15.99
CA THR A 76 -18.26 -7.61 -16.82
C THR A 76 -18.22 -6.82 -18.13
N ASP A 77 -17.10 -6.15 -18.39
CA ASP A 77 -16.81 -5.51 -19.67
C ASP A 77 -15.81 -6.38 -20.46
N ASN A 78 -16.34 -7.09 -21.47
CA ASN A 78 -15.59 -7.90 -22.43
C ASN A 78 -15.64 -7.29 -23.83
N SER A 79 -16.02 -6.04 -23.97
CA SER A 79 -16.25 -5.43 -25.26
C SER A 79 -14.94 -5.34 -26.07
N ILE A 80 -15.01 -5.79 -27.32
CA ILE A 80 -13.93 -5.78 -28.29
C ILE A 80 -14.35 -4.89 -29.45
N THR A 81 -13.55 -3.88 -29.75
CA THR A 81 -13.77 -3.02 -30.91
C THR A 81 -12.80 -3.35 -32.03
N ASP A 82 -13.33 -3.46 -33.26
CA ASP A 82 -12.49 -3.38 -34.44
C ASP A 82 -12.08 -1.90 -34.64
N ARG A 83 -10.83 -1.59 -34.31
CA ARG A 83 -10.27 -0.25 -34.54
C ARG A 83 -10.10 -0.04 -36.03
N THR A 84 -10.84 0.93 -36.57
CA THR A 84 -10.63 1.38 -37.94
C THR A 84 -9.70 2.60 -37.95
N GLN A 85 -9.00 2.83 -39.06
CA GLN A 85 -8.21 4.05 -39.26
C GLN A 85 -9.06 5.34 -39.19
N GLU A 86 -10.36 5.24 -39.39
CA GLU A 86 -11.32 6.36 -39.39
C GLU A 86 -11.86 6.68 -38.00
N ASP A 87 -11.81 5.71 -37.05
CA ASP A 87 -12.17 5.93 -35.63
C ASP A 87 -11.10 5.31 -34.72
N PRO A 88 -9.97 5.99 -34.52
CA PRO A 88 -8.90 5.52 -33.66
C PRO A 88 -9.27 5.51 -32.17
N TRP A 89 -10.39 6.18 -31.80
CA TRP A 89 -10.80 6.31 -30.40
C TRP A 89 -11.67 5.15 -29.92
N GLY A 90 -12.28 4.41 -30.83
CA GLY A 90 -13.08 3.24 -30.51
C GLY A 90 -14.36 3.54 -29.72
N MET A 91 -14.96 2.50 -29.16
CA MET A 91 -16.20 2.59 -28.39
C MET A 91 -15.93 3.01 -26.94
N ASN A 92 -16.73 3.94 -26.44
CA ASN A 92 -16.68 4.41 -25.06
C ASN A 92 -17.94 3.95 -24.32
N ILE A 93 -17.79 3.14 -23.28
CA ILE A 93 -18.88 2.77 -22.38
C ILE A 93 -18.80 3.72 -21.18
N LYS A 94 -19.70 4.69 -21.16
CA LYS A 94 -19.75 5.69 -20.11
C LYS A 94 -21.02 5.51 -19.28
N ILE A 95 -20.83 5.27 -17.99
CA ILE A 95 -21.92 5.20 -17.01
C ILE A 95 -21.92 6.53 -16.24
N ASN A 96 -22.88 7.38 -16.53
CA ASN A 96 -23.04 8.68 -15.90
C ASN A 96 -23.85 8.55 -14.61
N ILE A 97 -23.17 8.58 -13.47
CA ILE A 97 -23.78 8.42 -12.15
C ILE A 97 -24.24 9.75 -11.53
N GLY A 98 -23.91 10.89 -12.14
CA GLY A 98 -24.27 12.19 -11.60
C GLY A 98 -23.73 12.40 -10.18
N GLU A 99 -24.62 12.74 -9.26
CA GLU A 99 -24.31 12.91 -7.82
C GLU A 99 -24.64 11.66 -6.99
N SER A 100 -25.06 10.59 -7.65
CA SER A 100 -25.57 9.38 -7.00
C SER A 100 -24.45 8.38 -6.68
N THR A 101 -24.83 7.30 -6.01
CA THR A 101 -23.99 6.13 -5.77
C THR A 101 -24.32 5.02 -6.74
N PHE A 102 -23.30 4.47 -7.39
CA PHE A 102 -23.38 3.25 -8.19
C PHE A 102 -22.80 2.09 -7.41
N THR A 103 -23.60 1.07 -7.13
CA THR A 103 -23.18 -0.08 -6.31
C THR A 103 -23.13 -1.37 -7.13
N ILE A 104 -22.03 -2.09 -7.03
CA ILE A 104 -21.80 -3.43 -7.57
C ILE A 104 -21.63 -4.37 -6.38
N LEU A 105 -22.53 -5.34 -6.22
CA LEU A 105 -22.58 -6.20 -5.03
C LEU A 105 -21.49 -7.29 -5.03
N LYS A 106 -20.98 -7.66 -6.22
CA LYS A 106 -19.89 -8.61 -6.40
C LYS A 106 -18.74 -7.95 -7.17
N ASP A 107 -18.21 -8.62 -8.18
CA ASP A 107 -17.02 -8.19 -8.88
C ASP A 107 -17.32 -7.25 -10.05
N LEU A 108 -16.38 -6.36 -10.32
CA LEU A 108 -16.26 -5.57 -11.53
C LEU A 108 -15.08 -6.11 -12.35
N THR A 109 -15.37 -6.75 -13.48
CA THR A 109 -14.36 -7.25 -14.41
C THR A 109 -14.23 -6.31 -15.61
N LEU A 110 -13.01 -5.86 -15.87
CA LEU A 110 -12.65 -4.92 -16.93
C LEU A 110 -11.66 -5.60 -17.87
N ALA A 111 -12.14 -6.05 -19.03
CA ALA A 111 -11.38 -6.85 -20.00
C ALA A 111 -11.62 -6.39 -21.45
N SER A 112 -11.94 -5.13 -21.65
CA SER A 112 -12.12 -4.55 -22.99
C SER A 112 -10.78 -4.21 -23.66
N ASN A 113 -10.80 -4.08 -24.99
CA ASN A 113 -9.62 -3.68 -25.78
C ASN A 113 -9.60 -2.17 -26.11
N HIS A 114 -10.40 -1.38 -25.43
CA HIS A 114 -10.55 0.05 -25.73
C HIS A 114 -9.32 0.85 -25.26
N ASN A 115 -8.46 1.24 -26.21
CA ASN A 115 -7.44 2.26 -26.00
C ASN A 115 -8.09 3.63 -26.26
N TYR A 116 -7.98 4.57 -25.33
CA TYR A 116 -8.53 5.93 -25.40
C TYR A 116 -10.06 6.08 -25.29
N ALA A 117 -10.84 5.00 -25.33
CA ALA A 117 -12.28 5.05 -25.14
C ALA A 117 -12.64 4.09 -24.01
N PRO A 118 -12.40 4.49 -22.76
CA PRO A 118 -12.43 3.59 -21.63
C PRO A 118 -13.84 3.15 -21.27
N PHE A 119 -13.92 2.04 -20.56
CA PHE A 119 -15.02 1.84 -19.65
C PHE A 119 -14.90 2.91 -18.56
N ALA A 120 -15.91 3.78 -18.44
CA ALA A 120 -15.81 4.92 -17.54
C ALA A 120 -17.03 5.06 -16.63
N PHE A 121 -16.79 5.32 -15.35
CA PHE A 121 -17.77 5.97 -14.49
C PHE A 121 -17.55 7.49 -14.55
N ALA A 122 -18.63 8.22 -14.84
CA ALA A 122 -18.59 9.67 -14.97
C ALA A 122 -19.56 10.34 -14.00
N THR A 123 -19.24 11.57 -13.63
CA THR A 123 -20.08 12.42 -12.79
C THR A 123 -20.38 13.75 -13.46
N GLY A 124 -21.43 14.45 -13.02
CA GLY A 124 -21.83 15.73 -13.59
C GLY A 124 -21.00 16.91 -13.11
N SER A 125 -20.39 16.82 -11.93
CA SER A 125 -19.62 17.87 -11.27
C SER A 125 -18.43 17.26 -10.52
N ASP A 126 -17.43 18.09 -10.20
CA ASP A 126 -16.26 17.63 -9.45
C ASP A 126 -16.60 17.35 -7.98
N GLY A 127 -16.07 16.29 -7.44
CA GLY A 127 -16.19 15.92 -6.03
C GLY A 127 -17.55 15.34 -5.64
N VAL A 128 -18.36 14.91 -6.61
CA VAL A 128 -19.64 14.22 -6.40
C VAL A 128 -19.62 12.86 -7.07
N GLY A 129 -20.65 12.05 -6.78
CA GLY A 129 -20.78 10.69 -7.30
C GLY A 129 -19.83 9.70 -6.64
N GLU A 130 -20.36 8.53 -6.32
CA GLU A 130 -19.64 7.48 -5.61
C GLU A 130 -19.78 6.15 -6.34
N VAL A 131 -18.70 5.38 -6.41
CA VAL A 131 -18.72 4.00 -6.92
C VAL A 131 -18.36 3.07 -5.78
N VAL A 132 -19.19 2.05 -5.55
CA VAL A 132 -18.99 1.03 -4.52
C VAL A 132 -18.98 -0.34 -5.18
N VAL A 133 -17.85 -1.02 -5.11
CA VAL A 133 -17.69 -2.43 -5.51
C VAL A 133 -17.51 -3.23 -4.24
N LYS A 134 -18.48 -4.05 -3.84
CA LYS A 134 -18.37 -4.84 -2.61
C LYS A 134 -17.46 -6.05 -2.75
N GLY A 135 -17.31 -6.57 -3.97
CA GLY A 135 -16.33 -7.60 -4.33
C GLY A 135 -15.01 -7.02 -4.81
N ASN A 136 -14.45 -7.64 -5.85
CA ASN A 136 -13.16 -7.29 -6.42
C ASN A 136 -13.30 -6.40 -7.66
N ILE A 137 -12.25 -5.64 -7.98
CA ILE A 137 -12.04 -5.11 -9.32
C ILE A 137 -10.97 -5.96 -9.99
N ILE A 138 -11.28 -6.51 -11.17
CA ILE A 138 -10.37 -7.35 -11.96
C ILE A 138 -10.12 -6.64 -13.28
N SER A 139 -8.93 -6.07 -13.46
CA SER A 139 -8.50 -5.42 -14.70
C SER A 139 -7.51 -6.30 -15.44
N LYS A 140 -7.83 -6.71 -16.64
CA LYS A 140 -7.01 -7.61 -17.46
C LYS A 140 -7.08 -7.21 -18.94
N ASN A 141 -6.15 -7.72 -19.74
CA ASN A 141 -6.21 -7.55 -21.18
C ASN A 141 -7.47 -8.19 -21.75
N ALA A 142 -7.94 -7.67 -22.87
CA ALA A 142 -9.05 -8.25 -23.63
C ALA A 142 -8.71 -9.67 -24.12
N SER A 143 -9.72 -10.39 -24.59
CA SER A 143 -9.56 -11.77 -25.07
C SER A 143 -8.65 -11.89 -26.30
N ASP A 144 -8.46 -10.81 -27.07
CA ASP A 144 -7.49 -10.72 -28.18
C ASP A 144 -6.06 -10.37 -27.75
N GLY A 145 -5.83 -10.23 -26.42
CA GLY A 145 -4.55 -9.89 -25.82
C GLY A 145 -4.22 -8.40 -25.85
N SER A 146 -5.08 -7.54 -26.38
CA SER A 146 -4.87 -6.10 -26.41
C SER A 146 -5.14 -5.44 -25.05
N GLU A 147 -4.47 -4.31 -24.82
CA GLU A 147 -4.69 -3.49 -23.63
C GLU A 147 -5.89 -2.56 -23.82
N GLY A 148 -6.78 -2.52 -22.84
CA GLY A 148 -7.83 -1.52 -22.75
C GLY A 148 -7.54 -0.44 -21.72
N GLU A 149 -8.50 0.44 -21.51
CA GLU A 149 -8.43 1.48 -20.52
C GLU A 149 -9.72 1.56 -19.72
N SER A 150 -9.64 1.73 -18.42
CA SER A 150 -10.78 1.95 -17.53
C SER A 150 -10.53 3.17 -16.66
N LEU A 151 -11.56 4.01 -16.54
CA LEU A 151 -11.46 5.32 -15.90
C LEU A 151 -12.52 5.51 -14.83
N PHE A 152 -12.11 5.78 -13.62
CA PHE A 152 -12.99 6.20 -12.53
C PHE A 152 -12.95 7.72 -12.42
N GLY A 153 -13.93 8.40 -13.01
CA GLY A 153 -14.01 9.86 -13.15
C GLY A 153 -13.64 10.33 -14.55
N ASP A 154 -14.58 10.35 -15.49
CA ASP A 154 -14.37 10.86 -16.85
C ASP A 154 -14.74 12.34 -16.95
N GLY A 155 -13.74 13.18 -17.19
CA GLY A 155 -13.87 14.64 -17.35
C GLY A 155 -14.15 15.40 -16.06
N LYS A 156 -14.57 14.74 -14.99
CA LYS A 156 -14.84 15.28 -13.66
C LYS A 156 -14.37 14.33 -12.56
N ILE A 157 -13.97 14.89 -11.43
CA ILE A 157 -13.45 14.11 -10.30
C ILE A 157 -14.60 13.44 -9.55
N LEU A 158 -14.54 12.11 -9.41
CA LEU A 158 -15.44 11.37 -8.50
C LEU A 158 -15.11 11.70 -7.04
N LYS A 159 -16.13 11.70 -6.18
CA LYS A 159 -15.96 11.83 -4.75
C LYS A 159 -15.25 10.63 -4.16
N SER A 160 -15.68 9.41 -4.53
CA SER A 160 -15.08 8.20 -3.97
C SER A 160 -15.26 6.97 -4.84
N LEU A 161 -14.27 6.06 -4.74
CA LEU A 161 -14.33 4.67 -5.11
C LEU A 161 -14.04 3.82 -3.88
N THR A 162 -14.97 2.93 -3.53
CA THR A 162 -14.77 1.95 -2.44
C THR A 162 -14.81 0.55 -3.00
N VAL A 163 -13.79 -0.26 -2.69
CA VAL A 163 -13.67 -1.66 -3.07
C VAL A 163 -13.57 -2.50 -1.80
N GLY A 164 -14.56 -3.37 -1.57
CA GLY A 164 -14.60 -4.24 -0.38
C GLY A 164 -13.67 -5.45 -0.45
N GLY A 165 -13.31 -5.87 -1.67
CA GLY A 165 -12.34 -6.92 -1.93
C GLY A 165 -11.00 -6.37 -2.40
N ASN A 166 -10.34 -7.10 -3.31
CA ASN A 166 -9.07 -6.75 -3.91
C ASN A 166 -9.23 -5.94 -5.20
N ILE A 167 -8.15 -5.26 -5.60
CA ILE A 167 -7.96 -4.87 -7.00
C ILE A 167 -6.89 -5.78 -7.60
N GLU A 168 -7.29 -6.57 -8.60
CA GLU A 168 -6.41 -7.47 -9.36
C GLU A 168 -6.09 -6.82 -10.71
N MET A 169 -4.96 -6.15 -10.80
CA MET A 169 -4.53 -5.50 -12.02
C MET A 169 -3.53 -6.38 -12.77
N GLN A 170 -4.02 -7.16 -13.72
CA GLN A 170 -3.27 -8.15 -14.49
C GLN A 170 -2.88 -7.67 -15.90
N GLY A 171 -3.50 -6.59 -16.37
CA GLY A 171 -3.30 -5.98 -17.68
C GLY A 171 -4.12 -4.71 -17.80
N SER A 172 -4.17 -4.13 -19.02
CA SER A 172 -4.91 -2.92 -19.32
C SER A 172 -4.47 -1.68 -18.53
N ARG A 173 -5.13 -0.56 -18.72
CA ARG A 173 -4.89 0.67 -17.99
C ARG A 173 -5.99 0.91 -16.98
N LEU A 174 -5.61 1.23 -15.75
CA LEU A 174 -6.52 1.63 -14.70
C LEU A 174 -6.18 3.04 -14.24
N ARG A 175 -7.14 3.95 -14.37
CA ARG A 175 -6.97 5.36 -14.06
C ARG A 175 -7.99 5.83 -13.05
N PHE A 176 -7.51 6.46 -12.00
CA PHE A 176 -8.36 7.07 -10.98
C PHE A 176 -8.32 8.60 -11.09
N HIS A 177 -9.45 9.16 -11.42
CA HIS A 177 -9.74 10.58 -11.28
C HIS A 177 -10.76 10.74 -10.15
N THR A 178 -10.30 10.46 -8.95
CA THR A 178 -11.15 10.24 -7.77
C THR A 178 -10.49 10.87 -6.56
N LEU A 179 -11.25 11.60 -5.71
CA LEU A 179 -10.72 12.21 -4.49
C LEU A 179 -10.31 11.16 -3.46
N ASN A 180 -11.13 10.14 -3.28
CA ASN A 180 -10.90 9.09 -2.29
C ASN A 180 -11.03 7.72 -2.92
N VAL A 181 -9.96 6.95 -2.92
CA VAL A 181 -9.96 5.52 -3.30
C VAL A 181 -9.69 4.71 -2.04
N LYS A 182 -10.60 3.80 -1.70
CA LYS A 182 -10.46 2.88 -0.59
C LYS A 182 -10.60 1.45 -1.07
N VAL A 183 -9.59 0.64 -0.82
CA VAL A 183 -9.55 -0.79 -1.10
C VAL A 183 -9.34 -1.51 0.22
N ASP A 184 -10.35 -2.25 0.70
CA ASP A 184 -10.25 -2.98 1.97
C ASP A 184 -9.28 -4.17 1.87
N GLY A 185 -9.18 -4.79 0.69
CA GLY A 185 -8.22 -5.84 0.39
C GLY A 185 -6.89 -5.32 -0.18
N VAL A 186 -6.18 -6.22 -0.86
CA VAL A 186 -4.89 -5.94 -1.48
C VAL A 186 -5.07 -5.36 -2.88
N PHE A 187 -4.27 -4.37 -3.21
CA PHE A 187 -4.07 -3.94 -4.59
C PHE A 187 -2.92 -4.74 -5.20
N ASN A 188 -3.26 -5.76 -5.98
CA ASN A 188 -2.31 -6.65 -6.64
C ASN A 188 -2.00 -6.15 -8.06
N TYR A 189 -0.83 -5.55 -8.26
CA TYR A 189 -0.42 -4.93 -9.51
C TYR A 189 0.60 -5.79 -10.25
N THR A 190 0.12 -6.69 -11.10
CA THR A 190 0.96 -7.62 -11.87
C THR A 190 1.15 -7.23 -13.34
N GLY A 191 0.27 -6.37 -13.90
CA GLY A 191 0.34 -5.95 -15.30
C GLY A 191 -0.37 -4.64 -15.59
N GLY A 192 -0.18 -4.10 -16.81
CA GLY A 192 -0.83 -2.88 -17.28
C GLY A 192 -0.21 -1.58 -16.76
N THR A 193 -0.95 -0.48 -16.82
CA THR A 193 -0.54 0.86 -16.39
C THR A 193 -1.50 1.41 -15.35
N LEU A 194 -1.00 1.70 -14.15
CA LEU A 194 -1.75 2.34 -13.08
C LEU A 194 -1.48 3.84 -13.05
N ASN A 195 -2.55 4.66 -13.04
CA ASN A 195 -2.48 6.10 -12.82
C ASN A 195 -3.42 6.50 -11.67
N LEU A 196 -2.85 7.00 -10.57
CA LEU A 196 -3.61 7.34 -9.38
C LEU A 196 -4.29 8.71 -9.43
N CYS A 197 -3.87 9.60 -10.31
CA CYS A 197 -4.36 10.98 -10.33
C CYS A 197 -4.52 11.47 -11.77
N TYR A 198 -5.36 10.79 -12.55
CA TYR A 198 -5.59 11.16 -13.94
C TYR A 198 -6.67 12.24 -14.03
N GLY A 199 -6.32 13.45 -14.39
CA GLY A 199 -7.27 14.52 -14.63
C GLY A 199 -6.77 15.90 -14.18
N SER A 200 -7.46 16.95 -14.57
CA SER A 200 -7.18 18.32 -14.13
C SER A 200 -7.72 18.52 -12.73
N ALA A 201 -6.89 18.97 -11.81
CA ALA A 201 -7.37 19.40 -10.52
C ALA A 201 -6.65 20.66 -10.07
N ASN A 202 -7.41 21.65 -9.71
CA ASN A 202 -6.94 22.72 -8.84
C ASN A 202 -6.80 22.13 -7.44
N ALA A 203 -5.87 22.61 -6.64
CA ALA A 203 -5.58 22.23 -5.24
C ALA A 203 -6.55 21.22 -4.59
N GLN A 204 -6.23 19.93 -4.61
CA GLN A 204 -7.07 18.85 -4.10
C GLN A 204 -6.33 18.03 -3.05
N ASN A 205 -7.06 17.46 -2.11
CA ASN A 205 -6.57 16.42 -1.24
C ASN A 205 -7.03 15.07 -1.79
N LEU A 206 -6.10 14.29 -2.29
CA LEU A 206 -6.34 12.97 -2.87
C LEU A 206 -5.89 11.89 -1.90
N SER A 207 -6.75 10.93 -1.63
CA SER A 207 -6.49 9.85 -0.68
C SER A 207 -6.63 8.49 -1.35
N PHE A 208 -5.59 7.67 -1.25
CA PHE A 208 -5.55 6.30 -1.74
C PHE A 208 -5.22 5.36 -0.58
N SER A 209 -6.19 4.56 -0.15
CA SER A 209 -6.04 3.64 0.98
C SER A 209 -6.16 2.20 0.50
N PHE A 210 -5.18 1.37 0.82
CA PHE A 210 -5.11 -0.04 0.42
C PHE A 210 -4.89 -0.93 1.63
N GLY A 211 -5.58 -2.07 1.69
CA GLY A 211 -5.30 -3.14 2.66
C GLY A 211 -3.93 -3.79 2.46
N GLY A 212 -3.24 -3.47 1.38
CA GLY A 212 -1.88 -3.80 1.03
C GLY A 212 -1.63 -3.46 -0.43
N LEU A 213 -0.36 -3.25 -0.81
CA LEU A 213 0.06 -3.04 -2.19
C LEU A 213 1.07 -4.11 -2.56
N GLU A 214 0.82 -4.81 -3.67
CA GLU A 214 1.70 -5.84 -4.20
C GLU A 214 2.07 -5.55 -5.65
N GLY A 215 3.30 -5.92 -6.02
CA GLY A 215 3.78 -5.79 -7.38
C GLY A 215 5.30 -5.78 -7.46
N THR A 216 5.84 -6.29 -8.57
CA THR A 216 7.28 -6.35 -8.80
C THR A 216 7.62 -5.61 -10.08
N ASN A 217 8.59 -4.70 -10.01
CA ASN A 217 9.04 -3.86 -11.14
C ASN A 217 7.88 -3.08 -11.77
N ARG A 218 7.02 -2.47 -10.93
CA ARG A 218 5.84 -1.74 -11.39
C ARG A 218 6.06 -0.23 -11.34
N GLU A 219 5.34 0.46 -12.22
CA GLU A 219 5.34 1.92 -12.27
C GLU A 219 3.94 2.45 -11.95
N ILE A 220 3.84 3.22 -10.88
CA ILE A 220 2.62 3.95 -10.53
C ILE A 220 2.78 5.37 -11.05
N LYS A 221 1.92 5.74 -11.98
CA LYS A 221 1.92 7.09 -12.56
C LYS A 221 1.03 8.02 -11.77
N ILE A 222 1.47 9.26 -11.68
CA ILE A 222 0.75 10.34 -11.01
C ILE A 222 0.63 11.52 -11.96
N GLY A 223 -0.54 12.17 -11.99
CA GLY A 223 -0.82 13.32 -12.85
C GLY A 223 -1.47 12.94 -14.17
N GLY A 224 -1.85 13.95 -14.92
CA GLY A 224 -2.62 13.79 -16.15
C GLY A 224 -1.78 13.77 -17.40
N ASN A 225 -2.48 13.69 -18.54
CA ASN A 225 -1.91 13.68 -19.88
C ASN A 225 -1.08 14.97 -20.14
N PRO A 226 0.07 14.84 -20.82
CA PRO A 226 0.97 15.96 -21.18
C PRO A 226 0.33 17.07 -22.02
N ASP A 227 -0.79 16.81 -22.66
CA ASP A 227 -1.48 17.78 -23.51
C ASP A 227 -2.16 18.93 -22.74
N SER A 228 -1.63 19.27 -21.58
CA SER A 228 -1.75 20.57 -20.91
C SER A 228 -3.03 20.91 -20.15
N LYS A 229 -4.03 20.05 -20.07
CA LYS A 229 -5.29 20.39 -19.37
C LYS A 229 -5.53 19.63 -18.07
N HIS A 230 -4.61 18.75 -17.67
CA HIS A 230 -4.81 17.80 -16.60
C HIS A 230 -3.63 17.72 -15.61
N MET A 231 -3.06 18.90 -15.31
CA MET A 231 -1.98 19.00 -14.32
C MET A 231 -2.55 19.08 -12.91
N LEU A 232 -2.02 18.28 -12.00
CA LEU A 232 -2.23 18.46 -10.57
C LEU A 232 -1.28 19.55 -10.10
N GLU A 233 -1.83 20.61 -9.52
CA GLU A 233 -1.04 21.69 -8.93
C GLU A 233 -1.54 21.95 -7.49
N ASN A 234 -0.60 22.20 -6.58
CA ASN A 234 -0.87 22.52 -5.20
C ASN A 234 -1.77 21.48 -4.51
N SER A 235 -1.59 20.21 -4.86
CA SER A 235 -2.38 19.09 -4.35
C SER A 235 -1.58 18.28 -3.33
N THR A 236 -2.31 17.69 -2.37
CA THR A 236 -1.74 16.71 -1.44
C THR A 236 -2.24 15.33 -1.85
N ILE A 237 -1.31 14.42 -2.12
CA ILE A 237 -1.60 13.03 -2.48
C ILE A 237 -1.12 12.15 -1.34
N THR A 238 -2.05 11.46 -0.68
CA THR A 238 -1.72 10.57 0.44
C THR A 238 -2.02 9.12 0.05
N MET A 239 -1.01 8.28 0.12
CA MET A 239 -1.14 6.82 0.00
C MET A 239 -1.07 6.21 1.39
N THR A 240 -2.07 5.43 1.76
CA THR A 240 -2.18 4.81 3.08
C THR A 240 -2.24 3.29 2.95
N PHE A 241 -1.41 2.59 3.70
CA PHE A 241 -1.45 1.13 3.85
C PHE A 241 -2.12 0.76 5.16
N THR A 242 -3.18 -0.07 5.07
CA THR A 242 -3.97 -0.52 6.23
C THR A 242 -3.86 -2.05 6.42
N ASN A 243 -2.73 -2.63 6.04
CA ASN A 243 -2.47 -4.06 6.02
C ASN A 243 -2.88 -4.77 7.32
N SER A 244 -3.47 -5.95 7.16
CA SER A 244 -3.62 -6.94 8.24
C SER A 244 -2.68 -8.15 8.08
N GLY A 245 -2.07 -8.29 6.90
CA GLY A 245 -1.08 -9.30 6.54
C GLY A 245 0.16 -8.67 5.91
N THR A 246 0.97 -9.48 5.25
CA THR A 246 2.19 -9.03 4.57
C THR A 246 1.93 -8.79 3.10
N SER A 247 2.31 -7.61 2.62
CA SER A 247 2.28 -7.25 1.19
C SER A 247 3.63 -6.67 0.76
N LYS A 248 3.99 -6.88 -0.52
CA LYS A 248 5.31 -6.53 -1.05
C LYS A 248 5.18 -5.76 -2.37
N PHE A 249 5.69 -4.55 -2.40
CA PHE A 249 5.75 -3.73 -3.60
C PHE A 249 7.20 -3.30 -3.88
N ASN A 250 7.65 -3.61 -5.10
CA ASN A 250 8.88 -3.09 -5.65
C ASN A 250 8.52 -2.34 -6.94
N GLY A 251 8.88 -1.07 -7.01
CA GLY A 251 8.55 -0.27 -8.16
C GLY A 251 8.97 1.17 -8.03
N LYS A 252 8.42 2.00 -8.89
CA LYS A 252 8.68 3.44 -8.87
C LYS A 252 7.39 4.23 -8.96
N LEU A 253 7.41 5.41 -8.36
CA LEU A 253 6.47 6.46 -8.67
C LEU A 253 7.04 7.32 -9.80
N SER A 254 6.19 7.77 -10.70
CA SER A 254 6.58 8.66 -11.78
C SER A 254 5.45 9.61 -12.15
N TYR A 255 5.79 10.70 -12.81
CA TYR A 255 4.78 11.53 -13.45
C TYR A 255 4.36 10.94 -14.79
N GLU A 256 3.10 11.09 -15.17
CA GLU A 256 2.61 10.70 -16.51
C GLU A 256 3.38 11.48 -17.59
N SER A 257 3.81 12.71 -17.30
CA SER A 257 4.64 13.54 -18.17
C SER A 257 5.57 14.42 -17.36
N ALA A 258 6.76 14.69 -17.90
CA ALA A 258 7.73 15.64 -17.33
C ALA A 258 7.17 17.06 -17.18
N ASN A 259 6.13 17.42 -17.95
CA ASN A 259 5.47 18.72 -17.87
C ASN A 259 4.34 18.76 -16.82
N SER A 260 4.05 17.65 -16.16
CA SER A 260 3.00 17.55 -15.13
C SER A 260 3.50 17.96 -13.73
N VAL A 261 4.66 18.58 -13.64
CA VAL A 261 5.33 18.90 -12.38
C VAL A 261 4.79 20.21 -11.82
N GLY A 262 3.62 20.16 -11.19
CA GLY A 262 3.20 21.20 -10.24
C GLY A 262 3.86 20.97 -8.87
N VAL A 263 3.81 21.97 -8.00
CA VAL A 263 4.23 21.82 -6.59
C VAL A 263 3.14 21.03 -5.88
N ASN A 264 3.37 19.73 -5.68
CA ASN A 264 2.46 18.85 -4.93
C ASN A 264 3.19 18.25 -3.74
N THR A 265 2.44 17.86 -2.74
CA THR A 265 2.95 17.12 -1.57
C THR A 265 2.52 15.64 -1.66
N TYR A 266 3.47 14.74 -1.50
CA TYR A 266 3.27 13.30 -1.60
C TYR A 266 3.56 12.63 -0.26
N ASN A 267 2.53 12.02 0.31
CA ASN A 267 2.60 11.40 1.63
C ASN A 267 2.41 9.90 1.54
N LEU A 268 3.20 9.16 2.32
CA LEU A 268 3.03 7.73 2.58
C LEU A 268 2.67 7.52 4.04
N VAL A 269 1.61 6.77 4.31
CA VAL A 269 1.18 6.47 5.67
C VAL A 269 1.05 4.96 5.86
N MET A 270 1.75 4.42 6.83
CA MET A 270 1.52 3.06 7.33
C MET A 270 0.61 3.13 8.56
N ASN A 271 -0.58 2.55 8.45
CA ASN A 271 -1.59 2.51 9.50
C ASN A 271 -2.30 1.14 9.53
N GLY A 272 -1.50 0.08 9.49
CA GLY A 272 -1.97 -1.30 9.49
C GLY A 272 -2.31 -1.83 10.88
N THR A 273 -2.73 -3.09 10.96
CA THR A 273 -2.85 -3.79 12.24
C THR A 273 -1.47 -4.08 12.82
N SER A 274 -1.40 -4.54 14.08
CA SER A 274 -0.13 -4.92 14.72
C SER A 274 0.62 -6.06 13.99
N THR A 275 -0.10 -6.87 13.19
CA THR A 275 0.46 -7.94 12.36
C THR A 275 0.62 -7.54 10.90
N GLY A 276 0.15 -6.35 10.52
CA GLY A 276 0.22 -5.85 9.16
C GLY A 276 1.62 -5.41 8.79
N VAL A 277 2.12 -5.87 7.65
CA VAL A 277 3.46 -5.58 7.15
C VAL A 277 3.37 -5.12 5.69
N GLN A 278 3.90 -3.96 5.40
CA GLN A 278 4.11 -3.50 4.03
C GLN A 278 5.60 -3.38 3.75
N TYR A 279 6.09 -4.09 2.73
CA TYR A 279 7.36 -3.81 2.09
C TYR A 279 7.11 -2.81 0.97
N TYR A 280 7.80 -1.68 1.01
CA TYR A 280 7.75 -0.67 -0.03
C TYR A 280 9.16 -0.30 -0.46
N GLU A 281 9.57 -0.81 -1.62
CA GLU A 281 10.86 -0.53 -2.22
C GLU A 281 10.67 0.43 -3.39
N ASP A 282 11.06 1.70 -3.21
CA ASP A 282 11.07 2.72 -4.25
C ASP A 282 12.38 2.68 -5.03
N THR A 283 12.31 2.16 -6.23
CA THR A 283 13.43 2.09 -7.18
C THR A 283 13.54 3.33 -8.09
N GLY A 284 12.68 4.32 -7.88
CA GLY A 284 12.69 5.59 -8.61
C GLY A 284 13.95 6.40 -8.34
N THR A 285 14.36 7.21 -9.32
CA THR A 285 15.55 8.08 -9.20
C THR A 285 15.19 9.56 -9.21
N THR A 286 13.92 9.91 -9.46
CA THR A 286 13.47 11.30 -9.63
C THR A 286 12.30 11.68 -8.74
N PHE A 287 11.59 10.72 -8.21
CA PHE A 287 10.39 10.90 -7.40
C PHE A 287 10.56 10.21 -6.05
N SER A 288 10.11 10.87 -4.98
CA SER A 288 10.11 10.35 -3.62
C SER A 288 8.90 10.93 -2.88
N PHE A 289 8.46 10.28 -1.82
CA PHE A 289 7.53 10.89 -0.88
C PHE A 289 8.20 12.05 -0.13
N ASP A 290 7.44 13.11 0.11
CA ASP A 290 7.88 14.22 0.95
C ASP A 290 7.82 13.80 2.43
N ASP A 291 6.69 13.19 2.83
CA ASP A 291 6.48 12.70 4.19
C ASP A 291 6.16 11.21 4.20
N VAL A 292 6.77 10.49 5.14
CA VAL A 292 6.48 9.07 5.44
C VAL A 292 6.09 8.97 6.90
N THR A 293 4.86 8.56 7.19
CA THR A 293 4.36 8.44 8.56
C THR A 293 4.09 6.98 8.91
N VAL A 294 4.65 6.49 10.01
CA VAL A 294 4.38 5.15 10.54
C VAL A 294 3.59 5.28 11.83
N LYS A 295 2.29 4.95 11.78
CA LYS A 295 1.34 5.04 12.91
C LYS A 295 1.16 3.71 13.61
N SER A 296 1.05 2.64 12.85
CA SER A 296 0.86 1.27 13.35
C SER A 296 1.20 0.24 12.27
N GLY A 297 1.42 -1.02 12.65
CA GLY A 297 1.93 -2.06 11.76
C GLY A 297 3.44 -1.94 11.53
N LYS A 298 3.97 -2.65 10.53
CA LYS A 298 5.39 -2.59 10.15
C LYS A 298 5.53 -2.08 8.72
N LEU A 299 6.31 -1.02 8.52
CA LEU A 299 6.75 -0.53 7.23
C LEU A 299 8.22 -0.92 7.02
N ASN A 300 8.47 -1.86 6.11
CA ASN A 300 9.79 -2.09 5.56
C ASN A 300 9.97 -1.13 4.40
N PHE A 301 10.85 -0.14 4.56
CA PHE A 301 10.96 0.97 3.62
C PHE A 301 12.37 1.10 3.06
N TYR A 302 12.44 1.20 1.75
CA TYR A 302 13.66 1.50 1.02
C TYR A 302 13.38 2.58 -0.01
N SER A 303 14.23 3.60 -0.07
CA SER A 303 14.21 4.65 -1.09
C SER A 303 15.62 5.04 -1.48
N THR A 304 15.83 5.21 -2.77
CA THR A 304 17.14 5.61 -3.32
C THR A 304 17.39 7.11 -3.23
N ILE A 305 16.32 7.94 -3.14
CA ILE A 305 16.41 9.41 -3.27
C ILE A 305 16.75 10.09 -1.94
N GLY A 306 16.19 9.63 -0.83
CA GLY A 306 16.51 10.12 0.51
C GLY A 306 16.00 11.53 0.85
N LYS A 307 14.90 11.98 0.26
CA LYS A 307 14.29 13.30 0.52
C LYS A 307 13.18 13.30 1.56
N SER A 308 12.69 12.12 1.92
CA SER A 308 11.52 11.98 2.81
C SER A 308 11.85 12.41 4.23
N VAL A 309 10.93 13.15 4.85
CA VAL A 309 10.88 13.30 6.31
C VAL A 309 10.05 12.14 6.88
N ILE A 310 10.64 11.36 7.77
CA ILE A 310 9.97 10.20 8.38
C ILE A 310 9.43 10.58 9.74
N SER A 311 8.12 10.39 9.97
CA SER A 311 7.45 10.57 11.26
C SER A 311 7.09 9.19 11.83
N LEU A 312 7.80 8.76 12.87
CA LEU A 312 7.49 7.51 13.57
C LEU A 312 6.66 7.83 14.82
N GLU A 313 5.34 7.64 14.69
CA GLU A 313 4.33 7.97 15.72
C GLU A 313 3.87 6.72 16.51
N GLY A 314 4.16 5.52 15.97
CA GLY A 314 3.85 4.20 16.51
C GLY A 314 4.30 3.14 15.51
N GLY A 315 3.94 1.88 15.69
CA GLY A 315 4.33 0.82 14.75
C GLY A 315 5.85 0.59 14.66
N THR A 316 6.27 -0.02 13.54
CA THR A 316 7.69 -0.37 13.31
C THR A 316 8.15 0.14 11.94
N LEU A 317 9.29 0.83 11.91
CA LEU A 317 10.03 1.16 10.69
C LEU A 317 11.23 0.20 10.58
N SER A 318 11.49 -0.32 9.39
CA SER A 318 12.67 -1.17 9.13
C SER A 318 13.27 -0.83 7.78
N PRO A 319 14.57 -0.55 7.66
CA PRO A 319 15.26 -0.57 6.38
C PRO A 319 15.20 -1.97 5.80
N ALA A 320 14.55 -2.18 4.67
CA ALA A 320 14.54 -3.48 4.01
C ALA A 320 14.05 -3.38 2.57
N THR A 321 14.61 -4.21 1.68
CA THR A 321 14.08 -4.45 0.35
C THR A 321 12.89 -5.41 0.39
N VAL A 322 12.19 -5.59 -0.73
CA VAL A 322 11.06 -6.55 -0.82
C VAL A 322 11.50 -8.01 -0.65
N THR A 323 12.77 -8.31 -0.88
CA THR A 323 13.36 -9.64 -0.63
C THR A 323 13.62 -9.88 0.84
N GLY A 324 13.55 -8.82 1.68
CA GLY A 324 13.92 -8.86 3.09
C GLY A 324 15.44 -8.82 3.28
N GLU A 325 16.18 -8.40 2.24
CA GLU A 325 17.62 -8.19 2.33
C GLU A 325 17.93 -6.90 3.07
N ILE A 326 19.09 -6.87 3.65
CA ILE A 326 19.70 -5.71 4.30
C ILE A 326 19.70 -4.51 3.36
N ALA A 327 19.33 -3.37 3.91
CA ALA A 327 19.20 -2.15 3.14
C ALA A 327 19.73 -0.91 3.89
N ILE A 328 20.20 0.05 3.11
CA ILE A 328 20.50 1.38 3.61
C ILE A 328 19.35 2.30 3.27
N LEU A 329 18.54 2.63 4.27
CA LEU A 329 17.47 3.60 4.12
C LEU A 329 18.05 5.01 4.13
N LYS A 330 17.81 5.77 3.09
CA LYS A 330 18.14 7.20 3.02
C LYS A 330 16.91 8.03 3.31
N ALA A 331 17.03 9.03 4.16
CA ALA A 331 15.97 9.98 4.46
C ALA A 331 16.55 11.37 4.77
N GLU A 332 15.72 12.41 4.70
CA GLU A 332 16.14 13.76 5.09
C GLU A 332 16.21 13.88 6.60
N ALA A 333 15.16 13.44 7.29
CA ALA A 333 15.07 13.51 8.75
C ALA A 333 14.18 12.40 9.31
N ILE A 334 14.32 12.11 10.60
CA ILE A 334 13.38 11.30 11.37
C ILE A 334 12.89 12.09 12.58
N ASN A 335 11.57 12.17 12.72
CA ASN A 335 10.85 12.65 13.88
C ASN A 335 10.28 11.45 14.63
N TRP A 336 10.92 11.03 15.71
CA TRP A 336 10.56 9.81 16.41
C TRP A 336 9.84 10.11 17.73
N SER A 337 8.53 10.01 17.74
CA SER A 337 7.72 10.24 18.95
C SER A 337 7.40 8.95 19.71
N ASN A 338 7.16 7.84 18.99
CA ASN A 338 6.80 6.56 19.58
C ASN A 338 7.05 5.43 18.59
N GLY A 339 7.05 4.17 19.06
CA GLY A 339 7.20 2.99 18.21
C GLY A 339 8.62 2.47 18.14
N LYS A 340 8.89 1.66 17.10
CA LYS A 340 10.10 0.84 17.01
C LYS A 340 10.82 1.08 15.68
N ILE A 341 12.17 1.03 15.71
CA ILE A 341 13.01 0.85 14.53
C ILE A 341 13.67 -0.53 14.61
N SER A 342 13.53 -1.35 13.57
CA SER A 342 14.17 -2.67 13.49
C SER A 342 15.34 -2.63 12.52
N PHE A 343 16.44 -3.27 12.88
CA PHE A 343 17.64 -3.40 12.05
C PHE A 343 18.03 -4.88 11.94
N ASP A 344 18.17 -5.38 10.74
CA ASP A 344 18.74 -6.70 10.47
C ASP A 344 20.27 -6.59 10.52
N LEU A 345 20.91 -7.43 11.36
CA LEU A 345 22.35 -7.45 11.56
C LEU A 345 22.97 -8.66 10.85
N VAL A 346 24.17 -8.46 10.33
CA VAL A 346 25.04 -9.52 9.83
C VAL A 346 26.44 -9.34 10.43
N GLN A 347 27.31 -10.35 10.30
CA GLN A 347 28.66 -10.32 10.84
C GLN A 347 29.47 -9.11 10.37
N ASP A 348 29.38 -8.78 9.08
CA ASP A 348 29.97 -7.55 8.54
C ASP A 348 29.09 -6.34 8.88
N ASN A 349 29.55 -5.56 9.85
CA ASN A 349 28.85 -4.36 10.31
C ASN A 349 28.62 -3.32 9.21
N SER A 350 29.44 -3.31 8.15
CA SER A 350 29.28 -2.41 7.01
C SER A 350 28.14 -2.84 6.08
N ALA A 351 27.77 -4.12 6.16
CA ALA A 351 26.70 -4.72 5.36
C ALA A 351 25.36 -4.87 6.11
N SER A 352 25.29 -4.46 7.39
CA SER A 352 24.04 -4.48 8.18
C SER A 352 23.09 -3.35 7.80
N ASP A 353 21.83 -3.46 8.19
CA ASP A 353 20.85 -2.39 8.02
C ASP A 353 21.33 -1.09 8.62
N LYS A 354 21.04 0.01 7.92
CA LYS A 354 21.45 1.35 8.33
C LYS A 354 20.44 2.39 7.85
N ILE A 355 20.37 3.50 8.60
CA ILE A 355 19.66 4.71 8.18
C ILE A 355 20.67 5.85 8.02
N LEU A 356 20.63 6.51 6.86
CA LEU A 356 21.42 7.70 6.57
C LEU A 356 20.51 8.91 6.48
N LEU A 357 20.69 9.88 7.38
CA LEU A 357 19.91 11.11 7.41
C LEU A 357 20.68 12.28 6.80
N GLY A 358 19.94 13.17 6.12
CA GLY A 358 20.50 14.38 5.51
C GLY A 358 21.12 14.17 4.16
N TYR A 359 20.66 13.22 3.48
CA TYR A 359 21.24 12.87 2.17
C TYR A 359 21.06 13.97 1.12
N ALA A 360 19.96 14.74 1.20
CA ALA A 360 19.62 15.75 0.20
C ALA A 360 19.89 17.18 0.61
N LEU A 361 19.91 17.51 1.89
CA LEU A 361 20.08 18.87 2.41
C LEU A 361 21.09 18.88 3.58
N SER A 362 21.80 19.95 3.74
CA SER A 362 22.90 20.09 4.72
C SER A 362 22.46 20.22 6.19
N LYS A 363 21.20 20.05 6.52
CA LYS A 363 20.68 20.16 7.89
C LYS A 363 19.73 18.99 8.17
N THR A 364 20.22 18.05 8.90
CA THR A 364 19.51 16.84 9.26
C THR A 364 19.17 16.82 10.72
N SER A 365 17.91 16.53 11.01
CA SER A 365 17.48 16.37 12.38
C SER A 365 17.03 14.94 12.63
N PHE A 366 17.52 14.40 13.73
CA PHE A 366 17.00 13.22 14.37
C PHE A 366 16.39 13.71 15.69
N SER A 367 15.08 13.95 15.72
CA SER A 367 14.43 14.69 16.80
C SER A 367 13.53 13.83 17.67
N VAL A 368 13.34 14.27 18.90
CA VAL A 368 12.58 13.59 19.97
C VAL A 368 11.30 14.35 20.29
N SER A 369 10.18 13.61 20.44
CA SER A 369 8.99 14.14 21.11
C SER A 369 8.22 13.02 21.82
N GLY A 370 8.12 13.04 23.14
CA GLY A 370 7.26 12.14 23.94
C GLY A 370 7.39 10.63 23.67
N GLY A 371 6.64 9.78 24.34
CA GLY A 371 6.45 8.36 24.02
C GLY A 371 7.60 7.39 24.34
N THR A 372 7.37 6.08 24.03
CA THR A 372 8.38 5.01 24.20
C THR A 372 9.00 4.70 22.85
N ARG A 373 10.32 4.63 22.80
CA ARG A 373 11.13 4.39 21.61
C ARG A 373 11.97 3.15 21.81
N GLU A 374 11.88 2.24 20.88
CA GLU A 374 12.56 0.96 20.97
C GLU A 374 13.36 0.70 19.69
N ILE A 375 14.58 0.22 19.83
CA ILE A 375 15.36 -0.37 18.75
C ILE A 375 15.35 -1.88 18.92
N GLU A 376 14.99 -2.57 17.84
CA GLU A 376 15.04 -4.01 17.73
C GLU A 376 16.19 -4.39 16.80
N LEU A 377 17.09 -5.22 17.30
CA LEU A 377 18.17 -5.80 16.52
C LEU A 377 17.77 -7.23 16.16
N ILE A 378 17.70 -7.51 14.88
CA ILE A 378 17.25 -8.80 14.34
C ILE A 378 18.48 -9.58 13.88
N ALA A 379 18.83 -10.61 14.62
CA ALA A 379 19.79 -11.63 14.26
C ALA A 379 19.62 -12.84 15.20
N ASP A 380 20.13 -14.00 14.80
CA ASP A 380 20.13 -15.17 15.66
C ASP A 380 21.13 -14.95 16.84
N PRO A 381 20.70 -15.10 18.11
CA PRO A 381 21.59 -14.91 19.26
C PRO A 381 22.85 -15.80 19.22
N TYR A 382 22.76 -17.02 18.68
CA TYR A 382 23.90 -17.93 18.54
C TYR A 382 24.88 -17.43 17.47
N GLU A 383 24.37 -16.88 16.37
CA GLU A 383 25.20 -16.29 15.34
C GLU A 383 25.93 -15.05 15.86
N ILE A 384 25.24 -14.14 16.53
CA ILE A 384 25.86 -12.97 17.18
C ILE A 384 26.95 -13.43 18.15
N ALA A 385 26.68 -14.43 18.98
CA ALA A 385 27.68 -14.95 19.92
C ALA A 385 28.92 -15.52 19.22
N ALA A 386 28.75 -16.21 18.08
CA ALA A 386 29.84 -16.70 17.26
C ALA A 386 30.64 -15.56 16.62
N TRP A 387 29.98 -14.56 16.06
CA TRP A 387 30.63 -13.38 15.48
C TRP A 387 31.44 -12.58 16.52
N ILE A 388 30.94 -12.48 17.77
CA ILE A 388 31.68 -11.85 18.88
C ILE A 388 32.95 -12.64 19.19
N ASP A 389 32.90 -13.98 19.16
CA ASP A 389 34.12 -14.80 19.41
C ASP A 389 35.17 -14.61 18.31
N GLU A 390 34.71 -14.40 17.08
CA GLU A 390 35.59 -14.20 15.93
C GLU A 390 36.15 -12.77 15.83
N SER A 391 35.59 -11.79 16.51
CA SER A 391 35.98 -10.38 16.44
C SER A 391 37.36 -10.07 17.05
N GLY A 392 37.89 -11.00 17.86
CA GLY A 392 39.20 -10.90 18.47
C GLY A 392 39.28 -10.00 19.71
N ASP A 393 38.40 -9.04 19.85
CA ASP A 393 38.29 -8.15 21.05
C ASP A 393 37.06 -8.48 21.92
N GLY A 394 36.28 -9.47 21.50
CA GLY A 394 35.05 -9.90 22.21
C GLY A 394 33.88 -8.93 22.06
N LYS A 395 33.87 -8.10 21.03
CA LYS A 395 32.83 -7.08 20.79
C LYS A 395 32.55 -6.91 19.30
N LEU A 396 31.30 -6.54 19.00
CA LEU A 396 30.90 -6.11 17.67
C LEU A 396 30.29 -4.71 17.79
N THR A 397 30.68 -3.80 16.91
CA THR A 397 30.14 -2.44 16.90
C THR A 397 29.49 -2.14 15.56
N TYR A 398 28.24 -1.72 15.59
CA TYR A 398 27.45 -1.35 14.43
C TYR A 398 27.10 0.13 14.48
N THR A 399 27.11 0.78 13.32
CA THR A 399 26.52 2.12 13.15
C THR A 399 25.12 1.95 12.59
N LEU A 400 24.10 2.27 13.38
CA LEU A 400 22.69 2.08 13.00
C LEU A 400 22.10 3.27 12.26
N ILE A 401 22.38 4.50 12.77
CA ILE A 401 21.84 5.72 12.19
C ILE A 401 22.96 6.76 12.09
N GLU A 402 23.17 7.28 10.90
CA GLU A 402 24.05 8.43 10.67
C GLU A 402 23.21 9.70 10.49
N TYR A 403 23.61 10.81 11.13
CA TYR A 403 22.89 12.07 11.15
C TYR A 403 23.84 13.27 11.25
N GLY A 404 23.35 14.47 10.88
CA GLY A 404 24.11 15.72 11.06
C GLY A 404 23.93 16.34 12.44
N SER A 405 22.77 16.13 13.06
CA SER A 405 22.47 16.57 14.44
C SER A 405 21.38 15.72 15.07
N THR A 406 21.38 15.65 16.40
CA THR A 406 20.33 14.94 17.14
C THR A 406 20.03 15.63 18.47
N ASP A 407 18.77 15.51 18.93
CA ASP A 407 18.34 15.87 20.27
C ASP A 407 18.39 14.67 21.23
N PHE A 408 18.62 13.45 20.72
CA PHE A 408 18.66 12.23 21.52
C PHE A 408 19.88 12.17 22.43
N LYS A 409 19.67 11.57 23.57
CA LYS A 409 20.72 11.29 24.59
C LYS A 409 20.64 9.82 25.00
N ASN A 410 21.72 9.32 25.55
CA ASN A 410 21.72 7.99 26.15
C ASN A 410 20.61 7.91 27.22
N GLY A 411 19.74 6.91 27.12
CA GLY A 411 18.57 6.73 27.97
C GLY A 411 17.23 7.12 27.30
N ASP A 412 17.25 7.81 26.16
CA ASP A 412 16.00 8.20 25.45
C ASP A 412 15.40 7.06 24.64
N ILE A 413 16.14 6.00 24.41
CA ILE A 413 15.70 4.79 23.71
C ILE A 413 15.97 3.54 24.53
N VAL A 414 15.20 2.49 24.25
CA VAL A 414 15.36 1.16 24.83
C VAL A 414 15.69 0.19 23.70
N PHE A 415 16.59 -0.73 23.95
CA PHE A 415 16.85 -1.84 23.02
C PHE A 415 16.08 -3.08 23.42
N SER A 416 15.52 -3.80 22.45
CA SER A 416 15.01 -5.16 22.66
C SER A 416 16.17 -6.05 23.15
N GLN A 417 15.92 -6.86 24.16
CA GLN A 417 16.95 -7.75 24.70
C GLN A 417 17.23 -8.90 23.71
N ILE A 418 18.51 -9.25 23.61
CA ILE A 418 18.98 -10.45 22.90
C ILE A 418 19.56 -11.39 23.96
N ASP A 419 19.10 -12.63 23.98
CA ASP A 419 19.49 -13.59 25.01
C ASP A 419 21.00 -13.86 25.01
N GLY A 420 21.63 -13.74 26.16
CA GLY A 420 23.07 -13.92 26.33
C GLY A 420 23.95 -12.80 25.78
N ILE A 421 23.37 -11.69 25.29
CA ILE A 421 24.10 -10.56 24.72
C ILE A 421 23.84 -9.27 25.52
N ASN A 422 24.90 -8.59 25.89
CA ASN A 422 24.85 -7.22 26.41
C ASN A 422 24.82 -6.25 25.22
N ILE A 423 23.98 -5.24 25.32
CA ILE A 423 23.81 -4.17 24.32
C ILE A 423 24.17 -2.85 24.98
N ASP A 424 25.29 -2.26 24.56
CA ASP A 424 25.68 -0.89 24.91
C ASP A 424 25.50 0.00 23.68
N TYR A 425 25.10 1.27 23.89
CA TYR A 425 24.91 2.20 22.78
C TYR A 425 25.36 3.60 23.14
N ASP A 426 25.68 4.37 22.12
CA ASP A 426 26.10 5.75 22.26
C ASP A 426 25.56 6.64 21.15
N PHE A 427 24.99 7.79 21.51
CA PHE A 427 24.71 8.89 20.64
C PHE A 427 25.93 9.79 20.52
N GLY A 428 26.75 9.51 19.51
CA GLY A 428 27.89 10.37 19.18
C GLY A 428 27.44 11.65 18.46
N ASP A 429 28.39 12.48 18.05
CA ASP A 429 28.09 13.74 17.35
C ASP A 429 27.38 13.54 16.00
N THR A 430 27.64 12.42 15.30
CA THR A 430 27.19 12.18 13.93
C THR A 430 26.54 10.81 13.73
N ALA A 431 26.48 9.95 14.75
CA ALA A 431 25.91 8.63 14.61
C ALA A 431 25.44 8.02 15.92
N LEU A 432 24.39 7.19 15.82
CA LEU A 432 24.02 6.21 16.83
C LEU A 432 24.78 4.91 16.55
N THR A 433 25.62 4.52 17.51
CA THR A 433 26.35 3.26 17.49
C THR A 433 25.85 2.31 18.54
N VAL A 434 25.91 1.01 18.26
CA VAL A 434 25.63 -0.05 19.22
C VAL A 434 26.80 -1.01 19.30
N THR A 435 27.14 -1.42 20.51
CA THR A 435 28.20 -2.39 20.77
C THR A 435 27.61 -3.61 21.47
N LEU A 436 27.79 -4.77 20.86
CA LEU A 436 27.34 -6.06 21.35
C LEU A 436 28.50 -6.81 22.00
N SER A 437 28.26 -7.41 23.16
CA SER A 437 29.22 -8.28 23.85
C SER A 437 28.50 -9.42 24.57
N LYS A 438 29.20 -10.54 24.83
CA LYS A 438 28.58 -11.65 25.57
C LYS A 438 28.35 -11.31 27.01
N VAL A 439 27.23 -11.76 27.58
CA VAL A 439 27.04 -11.78 29.01
C VAL A 439 28.01 -12.83 29.61
N PRO A 440 28.89 -12.47 30.56
CA PRO A 440 29.76 -13.46 31.20
C PRO A 440 28.97 -14.58 31.85
N GLU A 441 29.31 -15.82 31.55
CA GLU A 441 28.64 -16.97 32.17
C GLU A 441 28.80 -16.92 33.71
N PRO A 442 27.78 -17.35 34.48
CA PRO A 442 27.83 -17.39 35.92
C PRO A 442 29.04 -18.16 36.48
N ALA A 443 29.50 -19.19 35.77
CA ALA A 443 30.70 -19.95 36.10
C ALA A 443 31.98 -19.12 35.99
N THR A 444 32.07 -18.26 34.98
CA THR A 444 33.21 -17.31 34.79
C THR A 444 33.23 -16.26 35.91
N ILE A 445 32.05 -15.74 36.25
CA ILE A 445 31.91 -14.80 37.40
C ILE A 445 32.31 -15.47 38.71
N ALA A 446 31.86 -16.70 38.95
CA ALA A 446 32.21 -17.46 40.13
C ALA A 446 33.72 -17.76 40.20
N ALA A 447 34.37 -18.08 39.08
CA ALA A 447 35.80 -18.30 38.97
C ALA A 447 36.59 -17.02 39.30
N ILE A 448 36.16 -15.86 38.77
CA ILE A 448 36.81 -14.56 39.06
C ILE A 448 36.68 -14.23 40.57
N PHE A 449 35.49 -14.33 41.15
CA PHE A 449 35.31 -14.10 42.58
C PHE A 449 36.06 -15.12 43.42
N GLY A 450 36.12 -16.39 43.05
CA GLY A 450 36.92 -17.44 43.67
C GLY A 450 38.39 -17.11 43.64
N ALA A 451 38.94 -16.70 42.50
CA ALA A 451 40.34 -16.29 42.38
C ALA A 451 40.68 -15.05 43.22
N CYS A 452 39.79 -14.04 43.23
CA CYS A 452 39.95 -12.85 44.08
C CYS A 452 39.92 -13.21 45.57
N ALA A 453 39.02 -14.09 45.98
CA ALA A 453 38.93 -14.57 47.37
C ALA A 453 40.19 -15.35 47.78
N LEU A 454 40.69 -16.22 46.90
CA LEU A 454 41.97 -16.93 47.10
C LEU A 454 43.16 -16.00 47.18
N ALA A 455 43.25 -15.00 46.32
CA ALA A 455 44.29 -13.98 46.34
C ALA A 455 44.27 -13.18 47.67
N MET A 456 43.08 -12.74 48.09
CA MET A 456 42.94 -12.05 49.38
C MET A 456 43.33 -12.93 50.59
N ALA A 457 42.99 -14.22 50.58
CA ALA A 457 43.36 -15.17 51.59
C ALA A 457 44.89 -15.39 51.63
N ALA A 458 45.54 -15.47 50.46
CA ALA A 458 47.02 -15.58 50.37
C ALA A 458 47.71 -14.32 50.85
N PHE A 459 47.20 -13.12 50.57
CA PHE A 459 47.73 -11.85 51.13
C PHE A 459 47.61 -11.76 52.65
N ARG A 460 46.46 -12.23 53.21
CA ARG A 460 46.33 -12.26 54.70
C ARG A 460 47.29 -13.23 55.37
N ARG A 461 47.62 -14.38 54.74
CA ARG A 461 48.60 -15.33 55.28
C ARG A 461 50.03 -14.80 55.25
N ARG A 462 50.36 -13.92 54.30
CA ARG A 462 51.71 -13.31 54.23
C ARG A 462 51.97 -12.15 55.27
N ARG A 463 50.90 -11.67 55.91
CA ARG A 463 50.97 -10.60 56.90
C ARG A 463 50.93 -11.09 58.34
N LYS A 464 50.87 -12.39 58.58
CA LYS A 464 51.18 -13.03 59.89
C LYS A 464 52.54 -13.69 59.80
#